data_2c84ae32a225be0b9fc7d591bbb45ab5
#
_entry.id   2c84ae32a225be0b9fc7d591bbb45ab5
#
_cell.length_a   1.000
_cell.length_b   1.000
_cell.length_c   1.000
_cell.angle_alpha   90.00
_cell.angle_beta   90.00
_cell.angle_gamma   90.00
#
_symmetry.space_group_name_H-M   'P 1'
#
loop_
_entity.id
_entity.type
_entity.pdbx_description
1 polymer ?
#
loop_
_entity_poly.entity_id
_entity_poly.type
_entity_poly.pdbx_seq_one_letter_code
_entity_poly.pdbx_strand_id
1 'polypeptide(L)'
;MTDPIADYLTRIRNAVKANHRIVEIPGSNLKKEITKILLDKGYILNYKFEDDVKPGKIKIALKYNSSTKLAAIKKIDRASRPGLRRYVGSSNLPRVINGLGIAILSTSKGVMTDKEAREQNIGGEVLCYVY
;
A
#
# COMPACT_ATOMS: atom_id res chain seq x y z
N MET A 1 19.31 -2.58 9.05
CA MET A 1 18.39 -3.40 8.25
C MET A 1 17.57 -2.52 7.33
N THR A 2 17.44 -2.92 6.08
CA THR A 2 16.62 -2.18 5.12
C THR A 2 15.19 -2.68 5.14
N ASP A 3 14.24 -1.77 4.97
CA ASP A 3 12.83 -2.10 4.83
C ASP A 3 12.31 -1.40 3.57
N PRO A 4 12.36 -2.08 2.40
CA PRO A 4 11.92 -1.48 1.15
C PRO A 4 10.45 -1.07 1.14
N ILE A 5 9.59 -1.78 1.89
CA ILE A 5 8.17 -1.43 1.99
C ILE A 5 8.02 -0.14 2.81
N ALA A 6 8.73 -0.02 3.93
CA ALA A 6 8.70 1.22 4.71
C ALA A 6 9.16 2.42 3.89
N ASP A 7 10.21 2.24 3.07
CA ASP A 7 10.69 3.28 2.16
C ASP A 7 9.61 3.66 1.14
N TYR A 8 8.95 2.66 0.54
CA TYR A 8 7.83 2.86 -0.39
C TYR A 8 6.72 3.71 0.25
N LEU A 9 6.28 3.34 1.44
CA LEU A 9 5.21 4.04 2.15
C LEU A 9 5.64 5.47 2.53
N THR A 10 6.89 5.64 2.95
CA THR A 10 7.44 6.93 3.32
C THR A 10 7.50 7.87 2.12
N ARG A 11 7.92 7.38 0.95
CA ARG A 11 7.95 8.18 -0.28
C ARG A 11 6.57 8.67 -0.67
N ILE A 12 5.55 7.82 -0.57
CA ILE A 12 4.16 8.21 -0.82
C ILE A 12 3.71 9.25 0.20
N ARG A 13 3.98 9.02 1.48
CA ARG A 13 3.60 9.93 2.57
C ARG A 13 4.21 11.31 2.37
N ASN A 14 5.50 11.37 2.07
CA ASN A 14 6.19 12.63 1.85
C ASN A 14 5.70 13.35 0.60
N ALA A 15 5.41 12.63 -0.48
CA ALA A 15 4.87 13.21 -1.71
C ALA A 15 3.48 13.79 -1.48
N VAL A 16 2.64 13.11 -0.71
CA VAL A 16 1.31 13.61 -0.33
C VAL A 16 1.44 14.89 0.51
N LYS A 17 2.33 14.91 1.49
CA LYS A 17 2.58 16.09 2.32
C LYS A 17 3.03 17.30 1.49
N ALA A 18 3.85 17.06 0.48
CA ALA A 18 4.37 18.11 -0.40
C ALA A 18 3.43 18.45 -1.55
N ASN A 19 2.26 17.82 -1.61
CA ASN A 19 1.26 17.98 -2.69
C ASN A 19 1.83 17.68 -4.08
N HIS A 20 2.75 16.72 -4.19
CA HIS A 20 3.26 16.29 -5.47
C HIS A 20 2.19 15.50 -6.23
N ARG A 21 2.16 15.65 -7.56
CA ARG A 21 1.22 14.91 -8.39
C ARG A 21 1.71 13.51 -8.70
N ILE A 22 3.01 13.36 -8.85
CA ILE A 22 3.65 12.09 -9.23
C ILE A 22 4.78 11.80 -8.27
N VAL A 23 4.91 10.54 -7.87
CA VAL A 23 6.03 10.05 -7.08
C VAL A 23 6.68 8.88 -7.83
N GLU A 24 8.01 8.85 -7.87
CA GLU A 24 8.78 7.76 -8.46
C GLU A 24 9.42 6.94 -7.33
N ILE A 25 9.30 5.62 -7.42
CA ILE A 25 9.77 4.70 -6.39
C ILE A 25 10.50 3.54 -7.06
N PRO A 26 11.65 3.09 -6.51
CA PRO A 26 12.28 1.87 -7.02
C PRO A 26 11.30 0.69 -6.98
N GLY A 27 11.25 -0.08 -8.07
CA GLY A 27 10.28 -1.15 -8.22
C GLY A 27 10.68 -2.47 -7.59
N SER A 28 9.67 -3.27 -7.23
CA SER A 28 9.81 -4.68 -6.89
C SER A 28 8.44 -5.33 -7.11
N ASN A 29 8.39 -6.65 -7.20
CA ASN A 29 7.12 -7.35 -7.41
C ASN A 29 6.12 -7.05 -6.28
N LEU A 30 6.58 -7.05 -5.03
CA LEU A 30 5.73 -6.77 -3.88
C LEU A 30 5.19 -5.35 -3.92
N LYS A 31 6.03 -4.36 -4.22
CA LYS A 31 5.60 -2.96 -4.34
C LYS A 31 4.60 -2.77 -5.48
N LYS A 32 4.78 -3.48 -6.60
CA LYS A 32 3.83 -3.46 -7.72
C LYS A 32 2.47 -3.97 -7.28
N GLU A 33 2.42 -5.06 -6.52
CA GLU A 33 1.16 -5.62 -6.03
C GLU A 33 0.45 -4.67 -5.06
N ILE A 34 1.19 -4.01 -4.18
CA ILE A 34 0.64 -2.99 -3.29
C ILE A 34 0.06 -1.82 -4.10
N THR A 35 0.77 -1.38 -5.12
CA THR A 35 0.34 -0.28 -5.99
C THR A 35 -0.96 -0.62 -6.72
N LYS A 36 -1.09 -1.83 -7.22
CA LYS A 36 -2.32 -2.30 -7.88
C LYS A 36 -3.52 -2.23 -6.93
N ILE A 37 -3.32 -2.61 -5.68
CA ILE A 37 -4.38 -2.55 -4.66
C ILE A 37 -4.76 -1.10 -4.37
N LEU A 38 -3.80 -0.20 -4.27
CA LEU A 38 -4.08 1.23 -4.05
C LEU A 38 -4.93 1.82 -5.18
N LEU A 39 -4.66 1.44 -6.42
CA LEU A 39 -5.49 1.88 -7.55
C LEU A 39 -6.88 1.27 -7.49
N ASP A 40 -6.96 -0.04 -7.26
CA ASP A 40 -8.23 -0.77 -7.20
C ASP A 40 -9.18 -0.22 -6.12
N LYS A 41 -8.62 0.18 -5.00
CA LYS A 41 -9.40 0.73 -3.88
C LYS A 41 -9.58 2.26 -3.94
N GLY A 42 -9.11 2.90 -5.00
CA GLY A 42 -9.36 4.32 -5.23
C GLY A 42 -8.46 5.29 -4.47
N TYR A 43 -7.31 4.84 -3.98
CA TYR A 43 -6.39 5.70 -3.24
C TYR A 43 -5.42 6.47 -4.13
N ILE A 44 -5.21 6.03 -5.36
CA ILE A 44 -4.36 6.70 -6.34
C ILE A 44 -5.10 6.84 -7.66
N LEU A 45 -4.66 7.76 -8.52
CA LEU A 45 -5.27 7.96 -9.84
C LEU A 45 -4.84 6.91 -10.84
N ASN A 46 -3.54 6.60 -10.88
CA ASN A 46 -2.98 5.68 -11.84
C ASN A 46 -1.54 5.36 -11.47
N TYR A 47 -0.94 4.41 -12.17
CA TYR A 47 0.46 4.05 -12.02
C TYR A 47 1.04 3.59 -13.34
N LYS A 48 2.37 3.60 -13.42
CA LYS A 48 3.11 3.08 -14.55
C LYS A 48 4.34 2.35 -14.05
N PHE A 49 4.61 1.15 -14.58
CA PHE A 49 5.82 0.41 -14.29
C PHE A 49 6.83 0.62 -15.41
N GLU A 50 8.03 1.05 -15.08
CA GLU A 50 9.13 1.23 -16.01
C GLU A 50 10.21 0.20 -15.68
N ASP A 51 10.25 -0.88 -16.47
CA ASP A 51 11.20 -1.97 -16.26
C ASP A 51 12.35 -1.97 -17.28
N ASP A 52 12.45 -0.91 -18.08
CA ASP A 52 13.46 -0.76 -19.15
C ASP A 52 14.88 -0.65 -18.60
N VAL A 53 15.01 -0.10 -17.39
CA VAL A 53 16.28 0.10 -16.69
C VAL A 53 16.20 -0.64 -15.37
N LYS A 54 17.21 -1.41 -15.05
CA LYS A 54 17.27 -2.11 -13.77
C LYS A 54 18.05 -1.28 -12.74
N PRO A 55 17.54 -1.16 -11.50
CA PRO A 55 16.23 -1.65 -11.06
C PRO A 55 15.09 -0.86 -11.71
N GLY A 56 13.93 -1.49 -11.89
CA GLY A 56 12.76 -0.83 -12.45
C GLY A 56 12.22 0.27 -11.54
N LYS A 57 11.30 1.06 -12.07
CA LYS A 57 10.65 2.16 -11.33
C LYS A 57 9.15 2.01 -11.36
N ILE A 58 8.51 2.50 -10.31
CA ILE A 58 7.06 2.65 -10.25
C ILE A 58 6.77 4.14 -10.20
N LYS A 59 6.01 4.64 -11.17
CA LYS A 59 5.49 6.01 -11.16
C LYS A 59 4.05 5.95 -10.69
N ILE A 60 3.72 6.69 -9.64
CA ILE A 60 2.38 6.73 -9.07
C ILE A 60 1.81 8.13 -9.23
N ALA A 61 0.65 8.23 -9.86
CA ALA A 61 -0.11 9.48 -9.92
C ALA A 61 -1.01 9.56 -8.69
N LEU A 62 -0.74 10.50 -7.80
CA LEU A 62 -1.47 10.67 -6.55
C LEU A 62 -2.83 11.32 -6.80
N LYS A 63 -3.78 11.02 -5.94
CA LYS A 63 -5.17 11.46 -6.08
C LYS A 63 -5.50 12.51 -5.03
N TYR A 64 -6.04 13.64 -5.50
CA TYR A 64 -6.48 14.73 -4.64
C TYR A 64 -7.90 15.14 -5.00
N ASN A 65 -8.66 15.60 -4.01
CA ASN A 65 -9.98 16.16 -4.26
C ASN A 65 -9.83 17.51 -4.99
N SER A 66 -10.56 17.70 -6.08
CA SER A 66 -10.46 18.91 -6.90
C SER A 66 -10.93 20.18 -6.17
N SER A 67 -11.89 20.04 -5.26
CA SER A 67 -12.44 21.18 -4.50
C SER A 67 -11.65 21.48 -3.25
N THR A 68 -11.44 20.47 -2.39
CA THR A 68 -10.78 20.65 -1.09
C THR A 68 -9.26 20.54 -1.14
N LYS A 69 -8.70 20.01 -2.23
CA LYS A 69 -7.27 19.75 -2.40
C LYS A 69 -6.71 18.69 -1.42
N LEU A 70 -7.57 18.01 -0.70
CA LEU A 70 -7.17 16.96 0.23
C LEU A 70 -6.83 15.67 -0.54
N ALA A 71 -5.78 14.97 -0.09
CA ALA A 71 -5.35 13.73 -0.70
C ALA A 71 -6.33 12.60 -0.37
N ALA A 72 -6.48 11.65 -1.32
CA ALA A 72 -7.26 10.45 -1.08
C ALA A 72 -6.61 9.57 0.00
N ILE A 73 -5.28 9.54 0.04
CA ILE A 73 -4.55 8.87 1.13
C ILE A 73 -4.40 9.87 2.28
N LYS A 74 -5.09 9.61 3.38
CA LYS A 74 -4.99 10.41 4.59
C LYS A 74 -3.87 9.91 5.49
N LYS A 75 -3.72 8.59 5.56
CA LYS A 75 -2.69 7.94 6.36
C LYS A 75 -2.24 6.65 5.70
N ILE A 76 -0.94 6.39 5.73
CA ILE A 76 -0.36 5.16 5.21
C ILE A 76 0.80 4.76 6.13
N ASP A 77 0.64 3.64 6.84
CA ASP A 77 1.56 3.22 7.90
C ASP A 77 2.02 1.78 7.72
N ARG A 78 3.28 1.56 8.05
CA ARG A 78 3.88 0.23 8.09
C ARG A 78 3.39 -0.53 9.32
N ALA A 79 2.91 -1.77 9.15
CA ALA A 79 2.51 -2.62 10.27
C ALA A 79 3.60 -3.61 10.63
N SER A 80 4.00 -4.47 9.70
CA SER A 80 5.07 -5.46 9.91
C SER A 80 6.42 -4.86 9.56
N ARG A 81 7.46 -5.19 10.32
CA ARG A 81 8.83 -4.66 10.13
C ARG A 81 9.83 -5.80 10.17
N PRO A 82 11.01 -5.66 9.56
CA PRO A 82 12.01 -6.74 9.58
C PRO A 82 12.36 -7.26 10.98
N GLY A 83 12.40 -6.37 11.98
CA GLY A 83 12.69 -6.74 13.36
C GLY A 83 11.48 -7.25 14.13
N LEU A 84 10.27 -7.05 13.62
CA LEU A 84 9.03 -7.46 14.28
C LEU A 84 7.96 -7.72 13.22
N ARG A 85 7.90 -8.95 12.73
CA ARG A 85 6.88 -9.35 11.76
C ARG A 85 5.53 -9.54 12.45
N ARG A 86 4.46 -9.05 11.81
CA ARG A 86 3.10 -9.16 12.34
C ARG A 86 2.29 -10.09 11.46
N TYR A 87 1.96 -11.27 12.02
CA TYR A 87 1.13 -12.27 11.35
C TYR A 87 -0.20 -12.37 12.07
N VAL A 88 -1.26 -12.56 11.30
CA VAL A 88 -2.62 -12.74 11.85
C VAL A 88 -3.28 -13.93 11.19
N GLY A 89 -4.10 -14.64 11.97
CA GLY A 89 -4.94 -15.71 11.44
C GLY A 89 -6.22 -15.14 10.81
N SER A 90 -6.95 -15.98 10.09
CA SER A 90 -8.19 -15.57 9.40
C SER A 90 -9.26 -15.04 10.35
N SER A 91 -9.25 -15.46 11.60
CA SER A 91 -10.21 -14.99 12.61
C SER A 91 -9.83 -13.66 13.26
N ASN A 92 -8.59 -13.21 13.08
CA ASN A 92 -8.03 -12.03 13.75
C ASN A 92 -7.59 -10.94 12.76
N LEU A 93 -8.18 -10.91 11.57
CA LEU A 93 -7.83 -9.93 10.55
C LEU A 93 -8.20 -8.52 11.03
N PRO A 94 -7.29 -7.55 10.86
CA PRO A 94 -7.55 -6.18 11.31
C PRO A 94 -8.63 -5.50 10.47
N ARG A 95 -9.32 -4.56 11.09
CA ARG A 95 -10.23 -3.64 10.39
C ARG A 95 -9.72 -2.23 10.60
N VAL A 96 -9.55 -1.49 9.52
CA VAL A 96 -9.06 -0.11 9.57
C VAL A 96 -10.27 0.82 9.50
N ILE A 97 -10.47 1.61 10.57
CA ILE A 97 -11.59 2.55 10.69
C ILE A 97 -12.93 1.89 10.35
N ASN A 98 -13.23 0.78 11.03
CA ASN A 98 -14.48 0.01 10.85
C ASN A 98 -14.77 -0.37 9.38
N GLY A 99 -13.71 -0.64 8.60
CA GLY A 99 -13.84 -1.04 7.21
C GLY A 99 -13.82 0.11 6.20
N LEU A 100 -13.67 1.35 6.64
CA LEU A 100 -13.52 2.50 5.74
C LEU A 100 -12.12 2.57 5.13
N GLY A 101 -11.11 2.08 5.84
CA GLY A 101 -9.76 1.93 5.32
C GLY A 101 -9.46 0.48 4.98
N ILE A 102 -8.20 0.21 4.63
CA ILE A 102 -7.74 -1.14 4.29
C ILE A 102 -6.47 -1.50 5.04
N ALA A 103 -6.32 -2.80 5.31
CA ALA A 103 -5.03 -3.39 5.63
C ALA A 103 -4.60 -4.20 4.42
N ILE A 104 -3.32 -4.14 4.07
CA ILE A 104 -2.77 -4.92 2.97
C ILE A 104 -1.94 -6.05 3.58
N LEU A 105 -2.25 -7.28 3.18
CA LEU A 105 -1.64 -8.49 3.70
C LEU A 105 -0.91 -9.25 2.62
N SER A 106 0.20 -9.89 3.02
CA SER A 106 0.86 -10.90 2.19
C SER A 106 0.41 -12.27 2.67
N THR A 107 -0.26 -13.01 1.80
CA THR A 107 -0.82 -14.33 2.12
C THR A 107 -0.24 -15.40 1.21
N SER A 108 -0.55 -16.65 1.50
CA SER A 108 -0.15 -17.79 0.63
C SER A 108 -0.77 -17.71 -0.76
N LYS A 109 -1.85 -16.92 -0.93
CA LYS A 109 -2.53 -16.72 -2.21
C LYS A 109 -2.22 -15.37 -2.85
N GLY A 110 -1.22 -14.67 -2.34
CA GLY A 110 -0.79 -13.38 -2.87
C GLY A 110 -1.05 -12.22 -1.94
N VAL A 111 -0.79 -11.02 -2.44
CA VAL A 111 -1.02 -9.78 -1.70
C VAL A 111 -2.47 -9.36 -1.89
N MET A 112 -3.15 -9.07 -0.80
CA MET A 112 -4.57 -8.73 -0.83
C MET A 112 -4.97 -7.82 0.33
N THR A 113 -6.20 -7.31 0.29
CA THR A 113 -6.74 -6.52 1.41
C THR A 113 -7.28 -7.43 2.50
N ASP A 114 -7.51 -6.86 3.69
CA ASP A 114 -8.14 -7.56 4.81
C ASP A 114 -9.52 -8.10 4.44
N LYS A 115 -10.29 -7.35 3.66
CA LYS A 115 -11.62 -7.78 3.22
C LYS A 115 -11.53 -9.02 2.33
N GLU A 116 -10.62 -9.02 1.36
CA GLU A 116 -10.41 -10.17 0.47
C GLU A 116 -9.91 -11.39 1.24
N ALA A 117 -8.97 -11.19 2.17
CA ALA A 117 -8.47 -12.26 3.02
C ALA A 117 -9.58 -12.86 3.90
N ARG A 118 -10.47 -12.01 4.40
CA ARG A 118 -11.62 -12.43 5.21
C ARG A 118 -12.60 -13.25 4.37
N GLU A 119 -12.88 -12.84 3.14
CA GLU A 119 -13.74 -13.57 2.21
C GLU A 119 -13.17 -14.94 1.85
N GLN A 120 -11.85 -15.04 1.73
CA GLN A 120 -11.15 -16.30 1.41
C GLN A 120 -10.80 -17.11 2.66
N ASN A 121 -11.08 -16.56 3.85
CA ASN A 121 -10.82 -17.22 5.14
C ASN A 121 -9.35 -17.60 5.31
N ILE A 122 -8.43 -16.68 4.97
CA ILE A 122 -6.99 -16.86 5.12
C ILE A 122 -6.37 -15.71 5.90
N GLY A 123 -5.33 -16.02 6.65
CA GLY A 123 -4.51 -15.03 7.32
C GLY A 123 -3.19 -14.80 6.60
N GLY A 124 -2.35 -13.95 7.13
CA GLY A 124 -1.04 -13.67 6.57
C GLY A 124 -0.29 -12.59 7.33
N GLU A 125 0.76 -12.08 6.71
CA GLU A 125 1.54 -10.98 7.27
C GLU A 125 0.86 -9.65 6.93
N VAL A 126 0.61 -8.84 7.96
CA VAL A 126 0.03 -7.50 7.76
C VAL A 126 1.15 -6.54 7.38
N LEU A 127 1.14 -6.09 6.13
CA LEU A 127 2.19 -5.23 5.59
C LEU A 127 2.01 -3.77 6.01
N CYS A 128 0.82 -3.23 5.80
CA CYS A 128 0.53 -1.82 6.07
C CYS A 128 -0.96 -1.56 6.24
N TYR A 129 -1.26 -0.35 6.73
CA TYR A 129 -2.62 0.17 6.85
C TYR A 129 -2.73 1.44 6.01
N VAL A 130 -3.86 1.60 5.32
CA VAL A 130 -4.14 2.78 4.48
C VAL A 130 -5.57 3.27 4.72
N TYR A 131 -5.71 4.58 4.89
CA TYR A 131 -7.04 5.21 4.89
C TYR A 131 -6.98 6.68 4.50
#